data_d2d78a372b1516cd4a9f8524b42b360a
#
_entry.id   d2d78a372b1516cd4a9f8524b42b360a
#
_cell.length_a   1.000
_cell.length_b   1.000
_cell.length_c   1.000
_cell.angle_alpha   90.00
_cell.angle_beta   90.00
_cell.angle_gamma   90.00
#
_symmetry.space_group_name_H-M   'P 1'
#
loop_
_entity.id
_entity.type
_entity.pdbx_description
1 polymer ?
#
loop_
_entity_poly.entity_id
_entity_poly.type
_entity_poly.pdbx_seq_one_letter_code
_entity_poly.pdbx_strand_id
1 'polypeptide(L)'
;MGINQGPISLDQKYTQGSGHVFLTGIQALVRLPMAQIRRDRAAGLNTAGFVSGYRGSPLGGYDQQLFAARKHLEQYNIKFQPGVNEDLAATAIWGSQQLNLSPGAKHDGVVGIWYGKGPGVDRCGDVFRHGNAAGSAKNGGVLCLAGDDHGAKSSTVPHQSDHAFISALMPYLYPSSIHEMIEMGLLGIAMSRYSGCWVGMKVITETVEDRKSVV
;
A
#
# COMPACT_ATOMS: atom_id res chain seq x y z
N MET A 1 -5.69 -6.55 -37.21
CA MET A 1 -6.41 -5.43 -36.58
C MET A 1 -5.42 -4.58 -35.83
N GLY A 2 -5.10 -3.38 -36.37
CA GLY A 2 -4.15 -2.45 -35.70
C GLY A 2 -4.82 -1.87 -34.46
N ILE A 3 -4.24 -2.08 -33.31
CA ILE A 3 -4.64 -1.42 -32.07
C ILE A 3 -4.34 0.06 -32.24
N ASN A 4 -5.37 0.87 -32.37
CA ASN A 4 -5.25 2.32 -32.42
C ASN A 4 -4.86 2.79 -31.01
N GLN A 5 -3.57 2.72 -30.70
CA GLN A 5 -3.02 3.26 -29.46
C GLN A 5 -2.96 4.78 -29.64
N GLY A 6 -3.79 5.50 -28.91
CA GLY A 6 -3.65 6.94 -28.78
C GLY A 6 -2.22 7.32 -28.34
N PRO A 7 -1.86 8.63 -28.32
CA PRO A 7 -0.51 9.06 -28.01
C PRO A 7 -0.05 8.48 -26.66
N ILE A 8 1.13 7.83 -26.64
CA ILE A 8 1.72 7.25 -25.43
C ILE A 8 2.02 8.39 -24.46
N SER A 9 1.48 8.30 -23.24
CA SER A 9 1.71 9.25 -22.16
C SER A 9 2.36 8.57 -20.96
N LEU A 10 3.25 9.26 -20.27
CA LEU A 10 3.84 8.80 -19.02
C LEU A 10 2.78 8.60 -17.91
N ASP A 11 1.62 9.25 -18.03
CA ASP A 11 0.53 9.11 -17.09
C ASP A 11 -0.25 7.80 -17.23
N GLN A 12 -0.08 7.08 -18.35
CA GLN A 12 -0.75 5.78 -18.58
C GLN A 12 -0.49 4.78 -17.44
N LYS A 13 0.68 4.86 -16.79
CA LYS A 13 0.99 4.04 -15.61
C LYS A 13 -0.04 4.19 -14.48
N TYR A 14 -0.75 5.32 -14.39
CA TYR A 14 -1.79 5.58 -13.39
C TYR A 14 -3.21 5.65 -13.96
N THR A 15 -3.36 6.02 -15.22
CA THR A 15 -4.66 6.25 -15.86
C THR A 15 -5.19 5.05 -16.61
N GLN A 16 -4.33 4.23 -17.20
CA GLN A 16 -4.75 3.09 -18.01
C GLN A 16 -5.39 2.00 -17.14
N GLY A 17 -6.60 1.59 -17.48
CA GLY A 17 -7.39 0.61 -16.73
C GLY A 17 -7.08 -0.85 -17.07
N SER A 18 -6.65 -1.12 -18.31
CA SER A 18 -6.38 -2.47 -18.84
C SER A 18 -5.26 -2.42 -19.85
N GLY A 19 -4.66 -3.58 -20.15
CA GLY A 19 -3.54 -3.70 -21.07
C GLY A 19 -2.18 -3.43 -20.41
N HIS A 20 -1.10 -3.48 -21.18
CA HIS A 20 0.26 -3.37 -20.67
C HIS A 20 0.66 -1.93 -20.38
N VAL A 21 1.25 -1.71 -19.19
CA VAL A 21 1.87 -0.45 -18.80
C VAL A 21 3.29 -0.72 -18.29
N PHE A 22 4.20 0.20 -18.57
CA PHE A 22 5.57 0.13 -18.06
C PHE A 22 5.64 0.81 -16.69
N LEU A 23 6.05 0.07 -15.66
CA LEU A 23 6.14 0.51 -14.26
C LEU A 23 7.47 0.12 -13.63
N THR A 24 7.94 0.93 -12.70
CA THR A 24 8.87 0.48 -11.66
C THR A 24 8.08 -0.14 -10.50
N GLY A 25 8.74 -0.93 -9.64
CA GLY A 25 8.10 -1.47 -8.44
C GLY A 25 7.49 -0.38 -7.55
N ILE A 26 8.21 0.73 -7.33
CA ILE A 26 7.67 1.89 -6.60
C ILE A 26 6.39 2.44 -7.26
N GLN A 27 6.36 2.55 -8.59
CA GLN A 27 5.18 3.05 -9.30
C GLN A 27 4.00 2.07 -9.24
N ALA A 28 4.27 0.77 -9.18
CA ALA A 28 3.26 -0.25 -8.94
C ALA A 28 2.60 -0.08 -7.57
N LEU A 29 3.40 0.18 -6.53
CA LEU A 29 2.89 0.46 -5.19
C LEU A 29 2.04 1.75 -5.13
N VAL A 30 2.42 2.79 -5.88
CA VAL A 30 1.59 4.01 -6.03
C VAL A 30 0.27 3.72 -6.75
N ARG A 31 0.31 2.87 -7.79
CA ARG A 31 -0.87 2.45 -8.57
C ARG A 31 -1.83 1.58 -7.75
N LEU A 32 -1.34 0.80 -6.82
CA LEU A 32 -2.10 -0.20 -6.07
C LEU A 32 -3.37 0.36 -5.40
N PRO A 33 -3.33 1.42 -4.58
CA PRO A 33 -4.56 1.97 -4.00
C PRO A 33 -5.51 2.53 -5.07
N MET A 34 -5.02 3.06 -6.17
CA MET A 34 -5.88 3.51 -7.28
C MET A 34 -6.61 2.33 -7.94
N ALA A 35 -5.91 1.20 -8.10
CA ALA A 35 -6.50 -0.02 -8.64
C ALA A 35 -7.60 -0.57 -7.72
N GLN A 36 -7.38 -0.53 -6.38
CA GLN A 36 -8.41 -0.93 -5.42
C GLN A 36 -9.64 -0.01 -5.48
N ILE A 37 -9.45 1.30 -5.47
CA ILE A 37 -10.59 2.24 -5.54
C ILE A 37 -11.35 2.09 -6.86
N ARG A 38 -10.69 1.77 -7.98
CA ARG A 38 -11.39 1.45 -9.24
C ARG A 38 -12.28 0.22 -9.11
N ARG A 39 -11.78 -0.85 -8.47
CA ARG A 39 -12.56 -2.07 -8.20
C ARG A 39 -13.76 -1.76 -7.31
N ASP A 40 -13.56 -0.97 -6.27
CA ASP A 40 -14.62 -0.58 -5.35
C ASP A 40 -15.72 0.22 -6.06
N ARG A 41 -15.33 1.21 -6.87
CA ARG A 41 -16.30 1.99 -7.68
C ARG A 41 -17.07 1.12 -8.67
N ALA A 42 -16.42 0.15 -9.31
CA ALA A 42 -17.08 -0.81 -10.18
C ALA A 42 -18.07 -1.72 -9.43
N ALA A 43 -17.84 -1.95 -8.14
CA ALA A 43 -18.75 -2.67 -7.24
C ALA A 43 -19.80 -1.77 -6.57
N GLY A 44 -19.86 -0.48 -6.92
CA GLY A 44 -20.84 0.48 -6.37
C GLY A 44 -20.48 1.05 -5.01
N LEU A 45 -19.23 0.88 -4.54
CA LEU A 45 -18.74 1.40 -3.27
C LEU A 45 -18.11 2.79 -3.43
N ASN A 46 -18.40 3.69 -2.49
CA ASN A 46 -17.76 5.00 -2.37
C ASN A 46 -16.63 4.94 -1.30
N THR A 47 -15.53 4.26 -1.61
CA THR A 47 -14.38 4.19 -0.72
C THR A 47 -13.37 5.31 -0.99
N ALA A 48 -12.56 5.60 0.01
CA ALA A 48 -11.40 6.48 -0.08
C ALA A 48 -10.12 5.71 0.24
N GLY A 49 -8.97 6.32 -0.01
CA GLY A 49 -7.66 5.79 0.35
C GLY A 49 -6.90 6.72 1.29
N PHE A 50 -6.12 6.14 2.19
CA PHE A 50 -5.21 6.87 3.04
C PHE A 50 -3.85 6.18 3.06
N VAL A 51 -2.81 6.88 2.63
CA VAL A 51 -1.43 6.38 2.60
C VAL A 51 -0.61 7.18 3.61
N SER A 52 -0.02 6.51 4.57
CA SER A 52 0.85 7.13 5.58
C SER A 52 1.97 6.16 5.96
N GLY A 53 3.15 6.70 6.23
CA GLY A 53 4.33 5.92 6.57
C GLY A 53 5.52 6.83 6.75
N TYR A 54 6.70 6.25 6.83
CA TYR A 54 7.95 6.97 6.95
C TYR A 54 8.97 6.44 5.95
N ARG A 55 9.65 7.35 5.26
CA ARG A 55 10.61 7.01 4.21
C ARG A 55 11.82 6.25 4.74
N GLY A 56 12.24 5.26 3.98
CA GLY A 56 13.44 4.48 4.26
C GLY A 56 13.65 3.48 3.13
N SER A 57 14.91 3.20 2.79
CA SER A 57 15.22 2.23 1.74
C SER A 57 14.74 0.81 2.13
N PRO A 58 14.21 0.02 1.17
CA PRO A 58 14.11 0.28 -0.27
C PRO A 58 12.92 1.15 -0.69
N LEU A 59 12.07 1.61 0.23
CA LEU A 59 10.89 2.45 -0.05
C LEU A 59 11.21 3.96 -0.05
N GLY A 60 12.48 4.37 -0.05
CA GLY A 60 12.89 5.77 0.03
C GLY A 60 12.35 6.68 -1.07
N GLY A 61 12.10 6.14 -2.27
CA GLY A 61 11.50 6.87 -3.39
C GLY A 61 9.98 6.91 -3.39
N TYR A 62 9.31 6.20 -2.49
CA TYR A 62 7.86 6.06 -2.50
C TYR A 62 7.15 7.37 -2.21
N ASP A 63 7.59 8.15 -1.20
CA ASP A 63 7.08 9.48 -0.90
C ASP A 63 7.12 10.41 -2.13
N GLN A 64 8.27 10.46 -2.80
CA GLN A 64 8.47 11.30 -3.98
C GLN A 64 7.51 10.92 -5.10
N GLN A 65 7.31 9.62 -5.33
CA GLN A 65 6.38 9.12 -6.36
C GLN A 65 4.91 9.38 -5.97
N LEU A 66 4.55 9.29 -4.69
CA LEU A 66 3.22 9.66 -4.20
C LEU A 66 2.96 11.17 -4.38
N PHE A 67 3.92 12.03 -4.04
CA PHE A 67 3.81 13.46 -4.30
C PHE A 67 3.70 13.78 -5.79
N ALA A 68 4.51 13.15 -6.64
CA ALA A 68 4.46 13.32 -8.09
C ALA A 68 3.12 12.85 -8.68
N ALA A 69 2.52 11.80 -8.10
CA ALA A 69 1.23 11.24 -8.52
C ALA A 69 0.02 11.94 -7.86
N ARG A 70 0.19 12.99 -7.06
CA ARG A 70 -0.85 13.63 -6.25
C ARG A 70 -2.14 13.91 -7.04
N LYS A 71 -2.04 14.47 -8.24
CA LYS A 71 -3.19 14.74 -9.11
C LYS A 71 -4.01 13.49 -9.41
N HIS A 72 -3.33 12.35 -9.61
CA HIS A 72 -4.00 11.08 -9.87
C HIS A 72 -4.59 10.48 -8.59
N LEU A 73 -3.90 10.60 -7.45
CA LEU A 73 -4.40 10.15 -6.15
C LEU A 73 -5.70 10.88 -5.77
N GLU A 74 -5.75 12.20 -5.94
CA GLU A 74 -6.92 13.03 -5.65
C GLU A 74 -8.16 12.60 -6.46
N GLN A 75 -8.00 12.18 -7.74
CA GLN A 75 -9.09 11.66 -8.58
C GLN A 75 -9.74 10.38 -8.00
N TYR A 76 -9.01 9.65 -7.17
CA TYR A 76 -9.47 8.43 -6.49
C TYR A 76 -9.81 8.65 -5.01
N ASN A 77 -9.90 9.90 -4.54
CA ASN A 77 -10.09 10.22 -3.12
C ASN A 77 -9.00 9.57 -2.24
N ILE A 78 -7.77 9.50 -2.73
CA ILE A 78 -6.64 8.97 -1.98
C ILE A 78 -5.84 10.14 -1.41
N LYS A 79 -5.74 10.20 -0.09
CA LYS A 79 -4.91 11.15 0.63
C LYS A 79 -3.58 10.52 0.97
N PHE A 80 -2.50 11.16 0.55
CA PHE A 80 -1.16 10.85 1.03
C PHE A 80 -0.74 11.88 2.07
N GLN A 81 -0.31 11.39 3.23
CA GLN A 81 0.24 12.21 4.30
C GLN A 81 1.37 11.44 4.97
N PRO A 82 2.64 11.80 4.72
CA PRO A 82 3.76 11.16 5.40
C PRO A 82 3.65 11.36 6.92
N GLY A 83 4.03 10.34 7.68
CA GLY A 83 4.09 10.43 9.14
C GLY A 83 5.33 11.19 9.60
N VAL A 84 5.28 11.68 10.82
CA VAL A 84 6.47 12.22 11.52
C VAL A 84 7.42 11.07 11.87
N ASN A 85 6.86 9.90 12.11
CA ASN A 85 7.55 8.62 12.26
C ASN A 85 6.59 7.47 11.92
N GLU A 86 7.10 6.25 11.97
CA GLU A 86 6.36 5.04 11.60
C GLU A 86 5.19 4.75 12.52
N ASP A 87 5.33 4.95 13.84
CA ASP A 87 4.28 4.71 14.84
C ASP A 87 3.09 5.63 14.62
N LEU A 88 3.35 6.93 14.46
CA LEU A 88 2.30 7.93 14.25
C LEU A 88 1.60 7.71 12.91
N ALA A 89 2.34 7.27 11.89
CA ALA A 89 1.76 6.88 10.62
C ALA A 89 0.81 5.67 10.79
N ALA A 90 1.25 4.64 11.50
CA ALA A 90 0.43 3.44 11.76
C ALA A 90 -0.80 3.79 12.63
N THR A 91 -0.65 4.67 13.62
CA THR A 91 -1.76 5.17 14.43
C THR A 91 -2.78 5.93 13.58
N ALA A 92 -2.32 6.74 12.61
CA ALA A 92 -3.19 7.44 11.69
C ALA A 92 -3.95 6.47 10.76
N ILE A 93 -3.29 5.41 10.28
CA ILE A 93 -3.95 4.31 9.54
C ILE A 93 -5.00 3.63 10.41
N TRP A 94 -4.68 3.32 11.68
CA TRP A 94 -5.65 2.75 12.60
C TRP A 94 -6.88 3.65 12.75
N GLY A 95 -6.68 4.96 12.96
CA GLY A 95 -7.77 5.94 13.03
C GLY A 95 -8.67 5.90 11.79
N SER A 96 -8.11 5.69 10.59
CA SER A 96 -8.90 5.58 9.37
C SER A 96 -9.84 4.38 9.33
N GLN A 97 -9.54 3.32 10.09
CA GLN A 97 -10.38 2.12 10.19
C GLN A 97 -11.54 2.29 11.19
N GLN A 98 -11.52 3.36 11.98
CA GLN A 98 -12.57 3.68 12.95
C GLN A 98 -13.72 4.53 12.36
N LEU A 99 -13.65 4.80 11.05
CA LEU A 99 -14.57 5.73 10.35
C LEU A 99 -16.04 5.45 10.63
N ASN A 100 -16.44 4.18 10.67
CA ASN A 100 -17.83 3.77 10.80
C ASN A 100 -18.31 3.61 12.25
N LEU A 101 -17.44 3.90 13.24
CA LEU A 101 -17.81 3.88 14.66
C LEU A 101 -18.49 5.18 15.11
N SER A 102 -18.44 6.22 14.27
CA SER A 102 -19.06 7.51 14.56
C SER A 102 -19.97 7.94 13.41
N PRO A 103 -21.05 8.70 13.68
CA PRO A 103 -21.92 9.22 12.63
C PRO A 103 -21.18 10.25 11.76
N GLY A 104 -21.63 10.41 10.50
CA GLY A 104 -21.12 11.44 9.58
C GLY A 104 -19.99 10.96 8.66
N ALA A 105 -19.76 9.66 8.57
CA ALA A 105 -18.84 9.10 7.58
C ALA A 105 -19.24 9.52 6.17
N LYS A 106 -18.27 10.04 5.38
CA LYS A 106 -18.48 10.45 3.98
C LYS A 106 -18.18 9.35 2.96
N HIS A 107 -17.55 8.28 3.41
CA HIS A 107 -17.14 7.15 2.60
C HIS A 107 -17.58 5.85 3.26
N ASP A 108 -17.77 4.81 2.43
CA ASP A 108 -18.15 3.47 2.91
C ASP A 108 -17.01 2.76 3.66
N GLY A 109 -15.78 3.21 3.44
CA GLY A 109 -14.58 2.72 4.08
C GLY A 109 -13.34 3.45 3.55
N VAL A 110 -12.21 3.25 4.23
CA VAL A 110 -10.92 3.80 3.84
C VAL A 110 -9.91 2.67 3.68
N VAL A 111 -9.35 2.53 2.47
CA VAL A 111 -8.22 1.64 2.23
C VAL A 111 -6.98 2.27 2.84
N GLY A 112 -6.46 1.68 3.90
CA GLY A 112 -5.27 2.14 4.61
C GLY A 112 -4.01 1.47 4.05
N ILE A 113 -3.01 2.26 3.66
CA ILE A 113 -1.68 1.75 3.31
C ILE A 113 -0.66 2.39 4.23
N TRP A 114 -0.07 1.58 5.08
CA TRP A 114 1.11 1.94 5.84
C TRP A 114 2.37 1.52 5.07
N TYR A 115 3.46 2.29 5.18
CA TYR A 115 4.75 1.90 4.63
C TYR A 115 5.89 2.31 5.56
N GLY A 116 6.91 1.48 5.61
CA GLY A 116 8.11 1.73 6.39
C GLY A 116 9.23 0.75 6.06
N LYS A 117 10.45 1.11 6.45
CA LYS A 117 11.60 0.22 6.42
C LYS A 117 11.47 -0.85 7.51
N GLY A 118 12.20 -1.96 7.39
CA GLY A 118 12.20 -3.04 8.40
C GLY A 118 12.32 -2.57 9.85
N PRO A 119 13.31 -1.74 10.24
CA PRO A 119 13.36 -1.18 11.61
C PRO A 119 12.14 -0.34 11.98
N GLY A 120 11.45 0.25 11.01
CA GLY A 120 10.18 0.93 11.24
C GLY A 120 9.03 -0.04 11.55
N VAL A 121 9.08 -1.25 11.00
CA VAL A 121 8.14 -2.34 11.37
C VAL A 121 8.35 -2.72 12.84
N ASP A 122 9.59 -2.91 13.28
CA ASP A 122 9.92 -3.21 14.67
C ASP A 122 9.40 -2.12 15.62
N ARG A 123 9.60 -0.87 15.24
CA ARG A 123 9.14 0.29 16.00
C ARG A 123 7.60 0.29 16.16
N CYS A 124 6.86 -0.18 15.17
CA CYS A 124 5.39 -0.23 15.18
C CYS A 124 4.80 -1.45 15.91
N GLY A 125 5.62 -2.27 16.56
CA GLY A 125 5.17 -3.52 17.17
C GLY A 125 3.95 -3.40 18.09
N ASP A 126 3.85 -2.34 18.88
CA ASP A 126 2.70 -2.08 19.75
C ASP A 126 1.47 -1.68 18.93
N VAL A 127 1.60 -0.67 18.08
CA VAL A 127 0.46 -0.17 17.30
C VAL A 127 -0.06 -1.19 16.29
N PHE A 128 0.81 -2.04 15.74
CA PHE A 128 0.38 -3.13 14.85
C PHE A 128 -0.46 -4.17 15.60
N ARG A 129 -0.06 -4.56 16.82
CA ARG A 129 -0.86 -5.47 17.66
C ARG A 129 -2.21 -4.88 18.01
N HIS A 130 -2.25 -3.64 18.44
CA HIS A 130 -3.49 -2.96 18.81
C HIS A 130 -4.38 -2.71 17.60
N GLY A 131 -3.83 -2.22 16.49
CA GLY A 131 -4.57 -1.98 15.25
C GLY A 131 -5.13 -3.29 14.65
N ASN A 132 -4.32 -4.36 14.67
CA ASN A 132 -4.76 -5.68 14.22
C ASN A 132 -5.87 -6.26 15.12
N ALA A 133 -5.74 -6.12 16.45
CA ALA A 133 -6.76 -6.56 17.39
C ALA A 133 -8.07 -5.76 17.28
N ALA A 134 -7.98 -4.45 17.02
CA ALA A 134 -9.15 -3.60 16.78
C ALA A 134 -9.83 -3.90 15.45
N GLY A 135 -9.08 -4.44 14.50
CA GLY A 135 -9.56 -4.84 13.19
C GLY A 135 -9.60 -3.73 12.15
N SER A 136 -9.88 -4.14 10.91
CA SER A 136 -10.11 -3.24 9.78
C SER A 136 -11.60 -3.04 9.51
N ALA A 137 -11.96 -1.88 8.94
CA ALA A 137 -13.33 -1.60 8.54
C ALA A 137 -13.78 -2.53 7.38
N LYS A 138 -15.05 -2.91 7.36
CA LYS A 138 -15.64 -3.84 6.38
C LYS A 138 -15.30 -3.49 4.92
N ASN A 139 -15.41 -2.22 4.55
CA ASN A 139 -15.10 -1.72 3.22
C ASN A 139 -13.77 -0.93 3.20
N GLY A 140 -13.00 -0.98 4.29
CA GLY A 140 -11.68 -0.38 4.41
C GLY A 140 -10.57 -1.34 4.01
N GLY A 141 -9.94 -1.93 4.99
CA GLY A 141 -8.80 -2.84 4.85
C GLY A 141 -7.46 -2.14 4.99
N VAL A 142 -6.50 -2.83 5.57
CA VAL A 142 -5.15 -2.30 5.82
C VAL A 142 -4.09 -3.18 5.20
N LEU A 143 -3.19 -2.56 4.44
CA LEU A 143 -1.99 -3.20 3.91
C LEU A 143 -0.75 -2.47 4.42
N CYS A 144 0.15 -3.20 5.09
CA CYS A 144 1.40 -2.68 5.63
C CYS A 144 2.57 -3.08 4.72
N LEU A 145 3.12 -2.11 3.99
CA LEU A 145 4.28 -2.32 3.11
C LEU A 145 5.56 -2.26 3.93
N ALA A 146 6.21 -3.41 4.13
CA ALA A 146 7.48 -3.52 4.82
C ALA A 146 8.64 -3.55 3.82
N GLY A 147 9.43 -2.50 3.80
CA GLY A 147 10.63 -2.41 2.97
C GLY A 147 11.80 -3.11 3.66
N ASP A 148 12.06 -4.35 3.26
CA ASP A 148 13.16 -5.15 3.82
C ASP A 148 14.43 -5.04 2.99
N ASP A 149 15.56 -5.01 3.70
CA ASP A 149 16.90 -4.91 3.13
C ASP A 149 17.77 -6.05 3.67
N HIS A 150 17.58 -7.22 3.10
CA HIS A 150 18.26 -8.45 3.55
C HIS A 150 19.78 -8.39 3.43
N GLY A 151 20.29 -7.68 2.43
CA GLY A 151 21.72 -7.53 2.17
C GLY A 151 22.35 -6.30 2.84
N ALA A 152 21.59 -5.54 3.63
CA ALA A 152 22.03 -4.28 4.23
C ALA A 152 22.65 -3.29 3.22
N LYS A 153 22.12 -3.25 1.99
CA LYS A 153 22.63 -2.37 0.92
C LYS A 153 22.57 -0.89 1.30
N SER A 154 21.55 -0.51 2.08
CA SER A 154 21.32 0.86 2.53
C SER A 154 20.92 0.93 4.00
N SER A 155 21.15 -0.14 4.75
CA SER A 155 20.88 -0.28 6.19
C SER A 155 22.17 -0.58 6.94
N THR A 156 22.23 -0.23 8.22
CA THR A 156 23.37 -0.56 9.08
C THR A 156 23.47 -2.06 9.34
N VAL A 157 22.32 -2.73 9.38
CA VAL A 157 22.22 -4.19 9.60
C VAL A 157 21.19 -4.80 8.66
N PRO A 158 21.37 -6.08 8.28
CA PRO A 158 20.32 -6.82 7.57
C PRO A 158 19.03 -6.84 8.38
N HIS A 159 17.89 -6.78 7.69
CA HIS A 159 16.59 -6.83 8.34
C HIS A 159 15.58 -7.64 7.52
N GLN A 160 14.69 -8.29 8.22
CA GLN A 160 13.50 -8.95 7.67
C GLN A 160 12.32 -8.80 8.65
N SER A 161 11.14 -8.49 8.12
CA SER A 161 9.96 -8.15 8.92
C SER A 161 9.06 -9.35 9.24
N ASP A 162 9.39 -10.55 8.75
CA ASP A 162 8.58 -11.76 8.88
C ASP A 162 8.19 -12.04 10.34
N HIS A 163 9.18 -12.06 11.24
CA HIS A 163 8.95 -12.35 12.65
C HIS A 163 8.14 -11.27 13.37
N ALA A 164 8.26 -10.02 12.96
CA ALA A 164 7.47 -8.93 13.51
C ALA A 164 5.99 -9.09 13.15
N PHE A 165 5.67 -9.42 11.90
CA PHE A 165 4.31 -9.70 11.48
C PHE A 165 3.71 -10.93 12.17
N ILE A 166 4.48 -12.03 12.28
CA ILE A 166 4.07 -13.23 13.03
C ILE A 166 3.76 -12.87 14.48
N SER A 167 4.65 -12.11 15.13
CA SER A 167 4.47 -11.66 16.53
C SER A 167 3.26 -10.74 16.72
N ALA A 168 2.88 -9.98 15.69
CA ALA A 168 1.70 -9.13 15.70
C ALA A 168 0.41 -9.87 15.27
N LEU A 169 0.49 -11.17 14.99
CA LEU A 169 -0.61 -12.01 14.46
C LEU A 169 -1.18 -11.47 13.15
N MET A 170 -0.34 -10.84 12.35
CA MET A 170 -0.70 -10.31 11.03
C MET A 170 -0.27 -11.31 9.94
N PRO A 171 -1.19 -11.77 9.08
CA PRO A 171 -0.79 -12.47 7.87
C PRO A 171 0.04 -11.54 6.98
N TYR A 172 0.98 -12.10 6.23
CA TYR A 172 1.77 -11.31 5.31
C TYR A 172 2.01 -12.02 3.96
N LEU A 173 2.24 -11.23 2.94
CA LEU A 173 2.47 -11.62 1.56
C LEU A 173 3.88 -11.20 1.14
N TYR A 174 4.49 -11.98 0.24
CA TYR A 174 5.82 -11.71 -0.26
C TYR A 174 5.87 -11.84 -1.78
N PRO A 175 5.58 -10.76 -2.53
CA PRO A 175 5.62 -10.77 -3.99
C PRO A 175 7.06 -10.89 -4.52
N SER A 176 7.25 -11.70 -5.55
CA SER A 176 8.52 -11.92 -6.23
C SER A 176 8.71 -11.03 -7.48
N SER A 177 7.66 -10.33 -7.90
CA SER A 177 7.67 -9.50 -9.10
C SER A 177 6.78 -8.27 -8.99
N ILE A 178 6.95 -7.32 -9.89
CA ILE A 178 6.09 -6.11 -9.97
C ILE A 178 4.61 -6.50 -10.21
N HIS A 179 4.38 -7.51 -11.04
CA HIS A 179 3.03 -8.01 -11.29
C HIS A 179 2.39 -8.54 -10.01
N GLU A 180 3.09 -9.40 -9.30
CA GLU A 180 2.63 -9.94 -8.01
C GLU A 180 2.46 -8.86 -6.94
N MET A 181 3.24 -7.76 -6.97
CA MET A 181 3.00 -6.64 -6.05
C MET A 181 1.58 -6.08 -6.17
N ILE A 182 1.08 -5.95 -7.40
CA ILE A 182 -0.29 -5.46 -7.62
C ILE A 182 -1.31 -6.54 -7.25
N GLU A 183 -1.12 -7.77 -7.72
CA GLU A 183 -2.07 -8.87 -7.46
C GLU A 183 -2.15 -9.21 -5.97
N MET A 184 -1.01 -9.45 -5.32
CA MET A 184 -0.96 -9.75 -3.89
C MET A 184 -1.35 -8.56 -3.04
N GLY A 185 -1.04 -7.33 -3.46
CA GLY A 185 -1.50 -6.14 -2.77
C GLY A 185 -3.02 -6.02 -2.75
N LEU A 186 -3.67 -6.28 -3.87
CA LEU A 186 -5.13 -6.32 -3.98
C LEU A 186 -5.72 -7.50 -3.19
N LEU A 187 -5.06 -8.66 -3.22
CA LEU A 187 -5.42 -9.81 -2.40
C LEU A 187 -5.28 -9.49 -0.91
N GLY A 188 -4.20 -8.82 -0.49
CA GLY A 188 -3.98 -8.41 0.89
C GLY A 188 -5.08 -7.49 1.42
N ILE A 189 -5.53 -6.52 0.62
CA ILE A 189 -6.67 -5.67 0.98
C ILE A 189 -7.95 -6.51 1.09
N ALA A 190 -8.19 -7.45 0.17
CA ALA A 190 -9.35 -8.34 0.25
C ALA A 190 -9.28 -9.26 1.48
N MET A 191 -8.10 -9.81 1.80
CA MET A 191 -7.86 -10.59 3.01
C MET A 191 -8.16 -9.77 4.27
N SER A 192 -7.69 -8.52 4.31
CA SER A 192 -7.94 -7.61 5.43
C SER A 192 -9.44 -7.35 5.62
N ARG A 193 -10.18 -7.08 4.55
CA ARG A 193 -11.65 -6.90 4.60
C ARG A 193 -12.39 -8.14 5.05
N TYR A 194 -11.95 -9.31 4.61
CA TYR A 194 -12.61 -10.59 4.93
C TYR A 194 -12.37 -11.01 6.37
N SER A 195 -11.12 -10.92 6.83
CA SER A 195 -10.71 -11.43 8.15
C SER A 195 -10.82 -10.38 9.27
N GLY A 196 -10.81 -9.09 8.92
CA GLY A 196 -10.63 -8.00 9.86
C GLY A 196 -9.16 -7.75 10.23
N CYS A 197 -8.23 -8.66 9.92
CA CYS A 197 -6.82 -8.49 10.22
C CYS A 197 -6.18 -7.38 9.38
N TRP A 198 -5.14 -6.74 9.91
CA TRP A 198 -4.18 -6.02 9.10
C TRP A 198 -3.30 -7.02 8.36
N VAL A 199 -2.88 -6.70 7.15
CA VAL A 199 -2.07 -7.60 6.32
C VAL A 199 -0.73 -6.94 6.01
N GLY A 200 0.36 -7.65 6.24
CA GLY A 200 1.70 -7.25 5.82
C GLY A 200 1.93 -7.55 4.34
N MET A 201 2.74 -6.74 3.67
CA MET A 201 3.33 -7.10 2.38
C MET A 201 4.80 -6.72 2.41
N LYS A 202 5.65 -7.73 2.34
CA LYS A 202 7.09 -7.57 2.31
C LYS A 202 7.53 -7.18 0.90
N VAL A 203 8.29 -6.13 0.79
CA VAL A 203 8.88 -5.67 -0.47
C VAL A 203 10.38 -5.48 -0.29
N ILE A 204 11.15 -5.94 -1.24
CA ILE A 204 12.60 -5.93 -1.18
C ILE A 204 13.19 -5.08 -2.30
N THR A 205 14.45 -4.69 -2.16
CA THR A 205 15.15 -3.85 -3.13
C THR A 205 15.05 -4.41 -4.55
N GLU A 206 15.21 -5.71 -4.71
CA GLU A 206 15.22 -6.40 -6.00
C GLU A 206 13.89 -6.27 -6.77
N THR A 207 12.76 -6.21 -6.04
CA THR A 207 11.43 -6.06 -6.65
C THR A 207 11.00 -4.61 -6.77
N VAL A 208 11.35 -3.76 -5.80
CA VAL A 208 10.94 -2.35 -5.78
C VAL A 208 11.67 -1.52 -6.82
N GLU A 209 12.95 -1.80 -7.06
CA GLU A 209 13.78 -1.11 -8.05
C GLU A 209 13.69 -1.73 -9.44
N ASP A 210 13.07 -2.89 -9.58
CA ASP A 210 12.85 -3.55 -10.88
C ASP A 210 11.94 -2.71 -11.78
N ARG A 211 12.05 -2.94 -13.11
CA ARG A 211 11.27 -2.23 -14.14
C ARG A 211 10.68 -3.22 -15.09
N LYS A 212 9.37 -3.33 -15.13
CA LYS A 212 8.67 -4.25 -16.01
C LYS A 212 7.39 -3.66 -16.61
N SER A 213 6.99 -4.26 -17.72
CA SER A 213 5.65 -4.06 -18.28
C SER A 213 4.67 -4.95 -17.51
N VAL A 214 3.60 -4.36 -16.99
CA VAL A 214 2.58 -5.04 -16.19
C VAL A 214 1.21 -4.76 -16.77
N VAL A 215 0.36 -5.74 -16.73
CA VAL A 215 -1.02 -5.71 -17.26
C VAL A 215 -2.02 -5.34 -16.20
#